data_bd900f51f807ceac8ec426807a4271b9
#
_entry.id   bd900f51f807ceac8ec426807a4271b9
#
_cell.length_a   1.000
_cell.length_b   1.000
_cell.length_c   1.000
_cell.angle_alpha   90.00
_cell.angle_beta   90.00
_cell.angle_gamma   90.00
#
_symmetry.space_group_name_H-M   'P 1'
#
loop_
_entity.id
_entity.type
_entity.pdbx_description
1 polymer ?
#
loop_
_entity_poly.entity_id
_entity_poly.type
_entity_poly.pdbx_seq_one_letter_code
_entity_poly.pdbx_strand_id
1 'polypeptide(L)'
;DFERRPEFTDPEILRTNLASVILQAASLGLGDISQFPFLQTPDSRGVKDGLDLLKELGAIQNNTGATKLTKIGVDLSRLPIEPRFARMVLESRNHGVTREVMAIVAGLTVQDPRERPLEKRPQADLSHARFTDPTSDFLSLLNLWNYLEEKQKELSSSAFRRMCKAEFLNYLRVREWNDVYR
;
A
#
# COMPACT_ATOMS: atom_id res chain seq x y z
N ASP A 1 2.32 -29.12 -17.34
CA ASP A 1 3.04 -28.05 -16.62
C ASP A 1 2.76 -27.97 -15.11
N PHE A 2 1.79 -28.76 -14.63
CA PHE A 2 1.49 -28.85 -13.18
C PHE A 2 2.62 -29.58 -12.43
N GLU A 3 3.22 -30.60 -13.04
CA GLU A 3 4.32 -31.39 -12.46
C GLU A 3 5.65 -30.64 -12.34
N ARG A 4 5.77 -29.45 -12.99
CA ARG A 4 6.98 -28.59 -12.92
C ARG A 4 6.86 -27.47 -11.91
N ARG A 5 5.74 -27.35 -11.20
CA ARG A 5 5.61 -26.34 -10.15
C ARG A 5 6.34 -26.81 -8.89
N PRO A 6 7.10 -25.94 -8.24
CA PRO A 6 7.68 -26.27 -6.94
C PRO A 6 6.56 -26.64 -5.96
N GLU A 7 6.80 -27.66 -5.16
CA GLU A 7 5.82 -28.19 -4.18
C GLU A 7 5.42 -27.13 -3.15
N PHE A 8 6.31 -26.20 -2.87
CA PHE A 8 6.08 -25.06 -1.95
C PHE A 8 6.36 -23.74 -2.66
N THR A 9 5.59 -22.72 -2.29
CA THR A 9 5.88 -21.34 -2.71
C THR A 9 7.10 -20.82 -1.96
N ASP A 10 7.91 -19.99 -2.63
CA ASP A 10 9.04 -19.33 -1.98
C ASP A 10 8.58 -18.57 -0.72
N PRO A 11 9.36 -18.58 0.37
CA PRO A 11 9.09 -17.78 1.55
C PRO A 11 8.85 -16.31 1.21
N GLU A 12 7.98 -15.68 1.96
CA GLU A 12 7.60 -14.28 1.72
C GLU A 12 8.81 -13.33 1.70
N ILE A 13 9.81 -13.61 2.52
CA ILE A 13 11.07 -12.83 2.58
C ILE A 13 11.83 -12.80 1.25
N LEU A 14 11.63 -13.78 0.37
CA LEU A 14 12.25 -13.81 -0.96
C LEU A 14 11.41 -13.08 -2.03
N ARG A 15 10.16 -12.75 -1.71
CA ARG A 15 9.19 -12.15 -2.65
C ARG A 15 8.82 -10.72 -2.34
N THR A 16 9.03 -10.27 -1.10
CA THR A 16 8.67 -8.92 -0.64
C THR A 16 9.85 -7.97 -0.69
N ASN A 17 9.55 -6.68 -0.75
CA ASN A 17 10.56 -5.64 -0.60
C ASN A 17 11.17 -5.73 0.82
N LEU A 18 12.46 -6.02 0.88
CA LEU A 18 13.18 -6.20 2.14
C LEU A 18 13.28 -4.92 2.98
N ALA A 19 12.96 -3.74 2.43
CA ALA A 19 12.98 -2.49 3.18
C ALA A 19 12.12 -2.55 4.45
N SER A 20 10.92 -3.14 4.39
CA SER A 20 10.06 -3.32 5.57
C SER A 20 10.71 -4.21 6.61
N VAL A 21 11.31 -5.32 6.20
CA VAL A 21 11.99 -6.26 7.09
C VAL A 21 13.21 -5.61 7.75
N ILE A 22 14.04 -4.91 6.96
CA ILE A 22 15.22 -4.18 7.44
C ILE A 22 14.81 -3.10 8.45
N LEU A 23 13.75 -2.34 8.14
CA LEU A 23 13.22 -1.28 9.00
C LEU A 23 12.75 -1.85 10.34
N GLN A 24 12.00 -2.95 10.33
CA GLN A 24 11.54 -3.62 11.55
C GLN A 24 12.71 -4.21 12.36
N ALA A 25 13.64 -4.90 11.70
CA ALA A 25 14.83 -5.46 12.36
C ALA A 25 15.66 -4.36 13.04
N ALA A 26 15.86 -3.22 12.36
CA ALA A 26 16.57 -2.08 12.93
C ALA A 26 15.79 -1.45 14.10
N SER A 27 14.47 -1.39 14.05
CA SER A 27 13.63 -0.86 15.14
C SER A 27 13.66 -1.73 16.39
N LEU A 28 13.84 -3.04 16.22
CA LEU A 28 13.94 -4.02 17.29
C LEU A 28 15.39 -4.20 17.80
N GLY A 29 16.36 -3.51 17.19
CA GLY A 29 17.78 -3.62 17.58
C GLY A 29 18.42 -4.97 17.24
N LEU A 30 17.92 -5.67 16.22
CA LEU A 30 18.41 -7.00 15.82
C LEU A 30 19.77 -6.97 15.09
N GLY A 31 20.41 -5.81 14.99
CA GLY A 31 21.71 -5.66 14.37
C GLY A 31 21.68 -5.57 12.84
N ASP A 32 22.76 -6.05 12.21
CA ASP A 32 22.87 -6.06 10.76
C ASP A 32 22.04 -7.20 10.16
N ILE A 33 21.08 -6.85 9.32
CA ILE A 33 20.20 -7.81 8.67
C ILE A 33 20.96 -8.83 7.79
N SER A 34 22.13 -8.45 7.28
CA SER A 34 22.98 -9.35 6.48
C SER A 34 23.63 -10.46 7.32
N GLN A 35 23.72 -10.25 8.64
CA GLN A 35 24.28 -11.20 9.61
C GLN A 35 23.17 -11.97 10.36
N PHE A 36 21.91 -11.62 10.12
CA PHE A 36 20.81 -12.26 10.82
C PHE A 36 20.63 -13.72 10.34
N PRO A 37 20.45 -14.69 11.28
CA PRO A 37 20.39 -16.11 10.96
C PRO A 37 19.00 -16.49 10.38
N PHE A 38 18.73 -16.08 9.17
CA PHE A 38 17.52 -16.50 8.47
C PHE A 38 17.57 -17.98 8.11
N LEU A 39 16.44 -18.66 8.15
CA LEU A 39 16.30 -20.04 7.63
C LEU A 39 16.64 -20.11 6.13
N GLN A 40 16.25 -19.09 5.38
CA GLN A 40 16.70 -18.87 4.00
C GLN A 40 17.21 -17.44 3.92
N THR A 41 18.49 -17.32 3.61
CA THR A 41 19.15 -16.01 3.51
C THR A 41 18.61 -15.26 2.30
N PRO A 42 18.12 -14.02 2.48
CA PRO A 42 17.69 -13.20 1.35
C PRO A 42 18.86 -12.89 0.43
N ASP A 43 18.56 -12.65 -0.85
CA ASP A 43 19.56 -12.24 -1.82
C ASP A 43 20.23 -10.92 -1.40
N SER A 44 21.56 -10.88 -1.51
CA SER A 44 22.37 -9.71 -1.21
C SER A 44 21.95 -8.45 -1.99
N ARG A 45 21.48 -8.62 -3.20
CA ARG A 45 20.93 -7.55 -4.04
C ARG A 45 19.64 -7.00 -3.43
N GLY A 46 18.74 -7.88 -3.01
CA GLY A 46 17.48 -7.47 -2.34
C GLY A 46 17.73 -6.72 -1.04
N VAL A 47 18.73 -7.14 -0.25
CA VAL A 47 19.15 -6.41 0.97
C VAL A 47 19.68 -5.02 0.62
N LYS A 48 20.54 -4.92 -0.41
CA LYS A 48 21.07 -3.64 -0.88
C LYS A 48 19.95 -2.71 -1.37
N ASP A 49 19.05 -3.21 -2.22
CA ASP A 49 17.93 -2.43 -2.75
C ASP A 49 17.02 -1.91 -1.61
N GLY A 50 16.78 -2.75 -0.59
CA GLY A 50 16.04 -2.36 0.60
C GLY A 50 16.72 -1.25 1.42
N LEU A 51 18.03 -1.37 1.63
CA LEU A 51 18.84 -0.35 2.32
C LEU A 51 18.87 0.96 1.53
N ASP A 52 19.04 0.90 0.22
CA ASP A 52 19.08 2.09 -0.64
C ASP A 52 17.73 2.80 -0.64
N LEU A 53 16.62 2.08 -0.67
CA LEU A 53 15.29 2.65 -0.49
C LEU A 53 15.12 3.33 0.88
N LEU A 54 15.54 2.70 1.97
CA LEU A 54 15.42 3.31 3.30
C LEU A 54 16.29 4.57 3.46
N LYS A 55 17.44 4.64 2.80
CA LYS A 55 18.27 5.85 2.71
C LYS A 55 17.55 6.95 1.94
N GLU A 56 17.00 6.64 0.75
CA GLU A 56 16.22 7.56 -0.07
C GLU A 56 15.05 8.17 0.71
N LEU A 57 14.35 7.35 1.50
CA LEU A 57 13.25 7.81 2.36
C LEU A 57 13.72 8.59 3.59
N GLY A 58 15.04 8.68 3.84
CA GLY A 58 15.60 9.31 5.02
C GLY A 58 15.38 8.54 6.32
N ALA A 59 15.07 7.24 6.21
CA ALA A 59 14.77 6.39 7.36
C ALA A 59 16.02 5.90 8.11
N ILE A 60 17.14 5.77 7.43
CA ILE A 60 18.40 5.30 8.01
C ILE A 60 19.56 6.24 7.72
N GLN A 61 20.55 6.23 8.62
CA GLN A 61 21.79 6.97 8.45
C GLN A 61 22.85 6.10 7.78
N ASN A 62 23.71 6.73 6.97
CA ASN A 62 24.90 6.08 6.40
C ASN A 62 25.99 5.95 7.47
N ASN A 63 25.96 4.89 8.24
CA ASN A 63 27.04 4.55 9.18
C ASN A 63 27.67 3.21 8.80
N THR A 64 28.98 3.12 8.91
CA THR A 64 29.75 1.86 8.87
C THR A 64 29.36 1.02 10.09
N GLY A 65 28.69 -0.10 9.88
CA GLY A 65 28.24 -1.00 10.95
C GLY A 65 26.73 -1.18 11.01
N ALA A 66 26.18 -1.33 12.19
CA ALA A 66 24.74 -1.56 12.39
C ALA A 66 23.87 -0.44 11.81
N THR A 67 22.78 -0.80 11.15
CA THR A 67 21.80 0.14 10.58
C THR A 67 21.14 0.95 11.70
N LYS A 68 21.37 2.27 11.71
CA LYS A 68 20.75 3.18 12.68
C LYS A 68 19.57 3.92 12.06
N LEU A 69 18.44 3.88 12.76
CA LEU A 69 17.25 4.63 12.35
C LEU A 69 17.41 6.13 12.64
N THR A 70 16.91 6.95 11.74
CA THR A 70 16.63 8.38 11.97
C THR A 70 15.32 8.52 12.75
N LYS A 71 14.97 9.75 13.13
CA LYS A 71 13.63 10.03 13.68
C LYS A 71 12.52 9.61 12.70
N ILE A 72 12.70 9.89 11.40
CA ILE A 72 11.78 9.44 10.34
C ILE A 72 11.71 7.92 10.33
N GLY A 73 12.83 7.21 10.39
CA GLY A 73 12.85 5.74 10.42
C GLY A 73 12.11 5.14 11.60
N VAL A 74 12.23 5.73 12.78
CA VAL A 74 11.45 5.33 13.96
C VAL A 74 9.95 5.55 13.74
N ASP A 75 9.54 6.68 13.17
CA ASP A 75 8.14 6.97 12.89
C ASP A 75 7.58 6.03 11.81
N LEU A 76 8.37 5.74 10.76
CA LEU A 76 8.00 4.77 9.71
C LEU A 76 7.82 3.36 10.28
N SER A 77 8.70 2.91 11.18
CA SER A 77 8.64 1.56 11.75
C SER A 77 7.38 1.29 12.60
N ARG A 78 6.67 2.34 13.01
CA ARG A 78 5.42 2.24 13.79
C ARG A 78 4.18 2.07 12.90
N LEU A 79 4.30 2.32 11.60
CA LEU A 79 3.19 2.21 10.66
C LEU A 79 3.22 0.82 10.01
N PRO A 80 2.14 0.03 10.11
CA PRO A 80 2.09 -1.34 9.57
C PRO A 80 1.79 -1.34 8.06
N ILE A 81 2.49 -0.48 7.32
CA ILE A 81 2.35 -0.32 5.86
C ILE A 81 3.73 -0.24 5.21
N GLU A 82 3.80 -0.41 3.89
CA GLU A 82 5.03 -0.31 3.13
C GLU A 82 5.74 1.04 3.39
N PRO A 83 7.09 1.08 3.54
CA PRO A 83 7.83 2.29 3.90
C PRO A 83 7.60 3.49 2.99
N ARG A 84 7.40 3.31 1.69
CA ARG A 84 7.07 4.39 0.76
C ARG A 84 5.73 5.04 1.11
N PHE A 85 4.71 4.24 1.35
CA PHE A 85 3.39 4.72 1.76
C PHE A 85 3.42 5.38 3.13
N ALA A 86 4.14 4.77 4.09
CA ALA A 86 4.35 5.35 5.39
C ALA A 86 5.00 6.74 5.30
N ARG A 87 6.00 6.90 4.40
CA ARG A 87 6.67 8.19 4.16
C ARG A 87 5.70 9.24 3.57
N MET A 88 4.83 8.84 2.64
CA MET A 88 3.79 9.73 2.11
C MET A 88 2.86 10.22 3.21
N VAL A 89 2.38 9.31 4.08
CA VAL A 89 1.51 9.67 5.21
C VAL A 89 2.21 10.59 6.20
N LEU A 90 3.47 10.35 6.53
CA LEU A 90 4.22 11.24 7.43
C LEU A 90 4.39 12.64 6.83
N GLU A 91 4.74 12.72 5.54
CA GLU A 91 4.96 14.02 4.87
C GLU A 91 3.67 14.81 4.70
N SER A 92 2.54 14.14 4.51
CA SER A 92 1.23 14.79 4.32
C SER A 92 0.84 15.71 5.47
N ARG A 93 1.37 15.45 6.69
CA ARG A 93 1.15 16.31 7.87
C ARG A 93 1.72 17.72 7.66
N ASN A 94 2.89 17.82 7.01
CA ASN A 94 3.53 19.09 6.73
C ASN A 94 2.76 19.95 5.72
N HIS A 95 1.88 19.29 4.94
CA HIS A 95 1.08 19.93 3.88
C HIS A 95 -0.41 20.05 4.24
N GLY A 96 -0.83 19.58 5.42
CA GLY A 96 -2.24 19.63 5.85
C GLY A 96 -3.21 18.74 5.05
N VAL A 97 -2.71 17.72 4.35
CA VAL A 97 -3.49 16.82 3.47
C VAL A 97 -3.47 15.35 3.94
N THR A 98 -3.37 15.15 5.24
CA THR A 98 -3.22 13.80 5.81
C THR A 98 -4.41 12.89 5.50
N ARG A 99 -5.64 13.42 5.59
CA ARG A 99 -6.86 12.66 5.29
C ARG A 99 -6.87 12.15 3.85
N GLU A 100 -6.55 13.02 2.91
CA GLU A 100 -6.52 12.73 1.49
C GLU A 100 -5.45 11.68 1.15
N VAL A 101 -4.25 11.86 1.68
CA VAL A 101 -3.14 10.94 1.47
C VAL A 101 -3.41 9.59 2.12
N MET A 102 -4.00 9.53 3.31
CA MET A 102 -4.41 8.27 3.94
C MET A 102 -5.44 7.53 3.09
N ALA A 103 -6.44 8.25 2.53
CA ALA A 103 -7.44 7.63 1.64
C ALA A 103 -6.79 7.05 0.38
N ILE A 104 -5.87 7.79 -0.24
CA ILE A 104 -5.13 7.35 -1.42
C ILE A 104 -4.28 6.12 -1.09
N VAL A 105 -3.48 6.18 -0.02
CA VAL A 105 -2.60 5.08 0.40
C VAL A 105 -3.42 3.82 0.71
N ALA A 106 -4.51 3.94 1.45
CA ALA A 106 -5.40 2.80 1.70
C ALA A 106 -5.95 2.21 0.40
N GLY A 107 -6.34 3.05 -0.56
CA GLY A 107 -6.81 2.60 -1.87
C GLY A 107 -5.74 1.90 -2.71
N LEU A 108 -4.46 2.28 -2.55
CA LEU A 108 -3.34 1.64 -3.24
C LEU A 108 -2.94 0.29 -2.64
N THR A 109 -3.32 0.02 -1.39
CA THR A 109 -3.02 -1.26 -0.71
C THR A 109 -4.08 -2.33 -0.93
N VAL A 110 -5.26 -1.95 -1.42
CA VAL A 110 -6.34 -2.89 -1.74
C VAL A 110 -6.49 -3.07 -3.25
N GLN A 111 -7.20 -4.11 -3.65
CA GLN A 111 -7.53 -4.28 -5.05
C GLN A 111 -8.50 -3.18 -5.50
N ASP A 112 -8.26 -2.59 -6.69
CA ASP A 112 -9.13 -1.54 -7.25
C ASP A 112 -10.61 -1.98 -7.23
N PRO A 113 -11.50 -1.20 -6.60
CA PRO A 113 -12.91 -1.54 -6.53
C PRO A 113 -13.65 -1.41 -7.86
N ARG A 114 -13.09 -0.73 -8.86
CA ARG A 114 -13.70 -0.56 -10.18
C ARG A 114 -13.63 -1.86 -10.97
N GLU A 115 -14.78 -2.41 -11.31
CA GLU A 115 -14.89 -3.63 -12.12
C GLU A 115 -15.19 -3.27 -13.59
N ARG A 116 -14.57 -4.02 -14.50
CA ARG A 116 -14.74 -3.82 -15.95
C ARG A 116 -15.10 -5.16 -16.61
N PRO A 117 -16.33 -5.69 -16.42
CA PRO A 117 -16.77 -6.93 -17.03
C PRO A 117 -16.67 -6.85 -18.57
N LEU A 118 -16.15 -7.90 -19.19
CA LEU A 118 -15.89 -7.90 -20.65
C LEU A 118 -17.12 -7.48 -21.47
N GLU A 119 -18.30 -8.01 -21.13
CA GLU A 119 -19.55 -7.74 -21.85
C GLU A 119 -20.12 -6.33 -21.63
N LYS A 120 -19.71 -5.65 -20.55
CA LYS A 120 -20.22 -4.33 -20.13
C LYS A 120 -19.13 -3.30 -19.98
N ARG A 121 -17.97 -3.53 -20.57
CA ARG A 121 -16.81 -2.67 -20.45
C ARG A 121 -17.08 -1.21 -20.81
N PRO A 122 -17.75 -0.88 -21.94
CA PRO A 122 -18.05 0.50 -22.28
C PRO A 122 -18.93 1.21 -21.24
N GLN A 123 -19.93 0.52 -20.68
CA GLN A 123 -20.80 1.09 -19.65
C GLN A 123 -20.04 1.31 -18.33
N ALA A 124 -19.18 0.36 -17.95
CA ALA A 124 -18.33 0.50 -16.76
C ALA A 124 -17.36 1.68 -16.93
N ASP A 125 -16.70 1.80 -18.09
CA ASP A 125 -15.78 2.90 -18.38
C ASP A 125 -16.51 4.26 -18.34
N LEU A 126 -17.69 4.34 -18.89
CA LEU A 126 -18.53 5.57 -18.84
C LEU A 126 -18.92 5.91 -17.38
N SER A 127 -19.31 4.90 -16.59
CA SER A 127 -19.62 5.09 -15.16
C SER A 127 -18.44 5.60 -14.36
N HIS A 128 -17.24 5.10 -14.65
CA HIS A 128 -16.03 5.45 -13.90
C HIS A 128 -15.35 6.74 -14.40
N ALA A 129 -15.65 7.19 -15.63
CA ALA A 129 -15.04 8.40 -16.23
C ALA A 129 -15.25 9.66 -15.37
N ARG A 130 -16.36 9.75 -14.63
CA ARG A 130 -16.66 10.88 -13.73
C ARG A 130 -15.67 11.05 -12.57
N PHE A 131 -14.91 10.02 -12.24
CA PHE A 131 -13.89 10.05 -11.19
C PHE A 131 -12.51 10.39 -11.74
N THR A 132 -12.33 10.36 -13.05
CA THR A 132 -11.04 10.54 -13.69
C THR A 132 -10.57 11.98 -13.58
N ASP A 133 -9.39 12.17 -13.01
CA ASP A 133 -8.65 13.41 -13.10
C ASP A 133 -7.61 13.28 -14.22
N PRO A 134 -7.55 14.24 -15.18
CA PRO A 134 -6.65 14.11 -16.33
C PRO A 134 -5.17 14.29 -15.98
N THR A 135 -4.86 14.77 -14.77
CA THR A 135 -3.50 15.11 -14.35
C THR A 135 -2.93 14.10 -13.34
N SER A 136 -3.78 13.33 -12.65
CA SER A 136 -3.32 12.45 -11.57
C SER A 136 -4.26 11.27 -11.30
N ASP A 137 -3.71 10.06 -11.37
CA ASP A 137 -4.40 8.85 -10.94
C ASP A 137 -4.71 8.84 -9.44
N PHE A 138 -3.88 9.51 -8.63
CA PHE A 138 -4.12 9.67 -7.20
C PHE A 138 -5.35 10.54 -6.92
N LEU A 139 -5.53 11.61 -7.70
CA LEU A 139 -6.74 12.44 -7.61
C LEU A 139 -7.97 11.68 -8.11
N SER A 140 -7.85 10.88 -9.15
CA SER A 140 -8.92 10.00 -9.63
C SER A 140 -9.37 9.03 -8.53
N LEU A 141 -8.42 8.44 -7.80
CA LEU A 141 -8.72 7.55 -6.68
C LEU A 141 -9.38 8.31 -5.52
N LEU A 142 -8.90 9.51 -5.20
CA LEU A 142 -9.48 10.37 -4.16
C LEU A 142 -10.90 10.83 -4.52
N ASN A 143 -11.18 11.14 -5.78
CA ASN A 143 -12.52 11.49 -6.25
C ASN A 143 -13.49 10.33 -6.03
N LEU A 144 -13.09 9.10 -6.35
CA LEU A 144 -13.87 7.90 -6.07
C LEU A 144 -14.10 7.71 -4.56
N TRP A 145 -13.06 7.87 -3.75
CA TRP A 145 -13.17 7.78 -2.29
C TRP A 145 -14.19 8.77 -1.72
N ASN A 146 -14.08 10.04 -2.08
CA ASN A 146 -14.98 11.09 -1.61
C ASN A 146 -16.43 10.80 -1.98
N TYR A 147 -16.67 10.36 -3.22
CA TYR A 147 -18.00 9.93 -3.67
C TYR A 147 -18.54 8.75 -2.84
N LEU A 148 -17.73 7.73 -2.61
CA LEU A 148 -18.14 6.56 -1.83
C LEU A 148 -18.43 6.94 -0.37
N GLU A 149 -17.62 7.80 0.23
CA GLU A 149 -17.81 8.28 1.61
C GLU A 149 -19.12 9.09 1.75
N GLU A 150 -19.44 9.95 0.77
CA GLU A 150 -20.70 10.68 0.70
C GLU A 150 -21.89 9.72 0.61
N LYS A 151 -21.84 8.78 -0.34
CA LYS A 151 -22.91 7.80 -0.54
C LYS A 151 -23.12 6.85 0.65
N GLN A 152 -22.09 6.52 1.38
CA GLN A 152 -22.21 5.76 2.62
C GLN A 152 -22.96 6.52 3.73
N LYS A 153 -22.85 7.84 3.75
CA LYS A 153 -23.59 8.70 4.72
C LYS A 153 -25.06 8.86 4.33
N GLU A 154 -25.36 8.90 3.02
CA GLU A 154 -26.69 9.13 2.49
C GLU A 154 -27.57 7.87 2.43
N LEU A 155 -26.96 6.72 2.22
CA LEU A 155 -27.67 5.48 1.88
C LEU A 155 -27.63 4.47 3.03
N SER A 156 -28.69 3.67 3.13
CA SER A 156 -28.65 2.47 3.97
C SER A 156 -27.64 1.46 3.40
N SER A 157 -27.08 0.57 4.23
CA SER A 157 -26.10 -0.44 3.81
C SER A 157 -26.57 -1.29 2.61
N SER A 158 -27.86 -1.64 2.58
CA SER A 158 -28.44 -2.40 1.47
C SER A 158 -28.55 -1.57 0.17
N ALA A 159 -28.92 -0.29 0.29
CA ALA A 159 -28.99 0.62 -0.84
C ALA A 159 -27.59 0.93 -1.40
N PHE A 160 -26.61 1.16 -0.53
CA PHE A 160 -25.22 1.37 -0.92
C PHE A 160 -24.64 0.16 -1.67
N ARG A 161 -24.91 -1.06 -1.19
CA ARG A 161 -24.47 -2.29 -1.89
C ARG A 161 -25.10 -2.41 -3.29
N ARG A 162 -26.39 -2.06 -3.44
CA ARG A 162 -27.06 -2.06 -4.75
C ARG A 162 -26.47 -0.99 -5.68
N MET A 163 -26.20 0.20 -5.16
CA MET A 163 -25.54 1.28 -5.90
C MET A 163 -24.16 0.84 -6.41
N CYS A 164 -23.30 0.27 -5.55
CA CYS A 164 -21.99 -0.24 -5.97
C CYS A 164 -22.13 -1.21 -7.15
N LYS A 165 -23.03 -2.18 -7.06
CA LYS A 165 -23.28 -3.14 -8.15
C LYS A 165 -23.76 -2.47 -9.44
N ALA A 166 -24.65 -1.49 -9.35
CA ALA A 166 -25.18 -0.78 -10.51
C ALA A 166 -24.11 0.07 -11.21
N GLU A 167 -23.12 0.54 -10.48
CA GLU A 167 -22.04 1.40 -10.96
C GLU A 167 -20.73 0.66 -11.22
N PHE A 168 -20.78 -0.67 -11.30
CA PHE A 168 -19.61 -1.53 -11.54
C PHE A 168 -18.50 -1.35 -10.48
N LEU A 169 -18.90 -1.20 -9.22
CA LEU A 169 -18.00 -1.13 -8.07
C LEU A 169 -18.13 -2.38 -7.22
N ASN A 170 -17.00 -2.99 -6.87
CA ASN A 170 -16.97 -4.15 -5.99
C ASN A 170 -17.17 -3.71 -4.53
N TYR A 171 -18.33 -4.02 -3.97
CA TYR A 171 -18.67 -3.64 -2.60
C TYR A 171 -17.69 -4.17 -1.55
N LEU A 172 -17.17 -5.40 -1.71
CA LEU A 172 -16.25 -5.98 -0.73
C LEU A 172 -14.92 -5.24 -0.73
N ARG A 173 -14.39 -4.88 -1.91
CA ARG A 173 -13.17 -4.06 -2.04
C ARG A 173 -13.36 -2.64 -1.50
N VAL A 174 -14.52 -2.04 -1.71
CA VAL A 174 -14.86 -0.74 -1.10
C VAL A 174 -14.86 -0.86 0.43
N ARG A 175 -15.40 -1.93 0.96
CA ARG A 175 -15.40 -2.19 2.41
C ARG A 175 -13.98 -2.40 2.93
N GLU A 176 -13.17 -3.21 2.25
CA GLU A 176 -11.76 -3.42 2.57
C GLU A 176 -10.99 -2.10 2.57
N TRP A 177 -11.21 -1.24 1.58
CA TRP A 177 -10.62 0.10 1.54
C TRP A 177 -10.96 0.94 2.76
N ASN A 178 -12.22 0.94 3.18
CA ASN A 178 -12.65 1.61 4.41
C ASN A 178 -11.99 1.03 5.67
N ASP A 179 -11.83 -0.29 5.72
CA ASP A 179 -11.24 -0.97 6.87
C ASP A 179 -9.73 -0.65 6.99
N VAL A 180 -9.01 -0.56 5.86
CA VAL A 180 -7.60 -0.15 5.84
C VAL A 180 -7.42 1.34 6.17
N TYR A 181 -8.35 2.20 5.74
CA TYR A 181 -8.30 3.64 6.04
C TYR A 181 -8.45 3.96 7.54
N ARG A 182 -9.21 3.17 8.30
CA ARG A 182 -9.51 3.37 9.74
C ARG A 182 -8.38 3.00 10.65
#